data_cf88768aa281489fbf76ad8c015ee495
#
_entry.id   cf88768aa281489fbf76ad8c015ee495
#
_cell.length_a   1.000
_cell.length_b   1.000
_cell.length_c   1.000
_cell.angle_alpha   90.00
_cell.angle_beta   90.00
_cell.angle_gamma   90.00
#
_symmetry.space_group_name_H-M   'P 1'
#
loop_
_entity.id
_entity.type
_entity.pdbx_description
1 polymer ?
#
loop_
_entity_poly.entity_id
_entity_poly.type
_entity_poly.pdbx_seq_one_letter_code
_entity_poly.pdbx_strand_id
1 'polypeptide(L)'
;MKTIAKKDYVHKILIINPFGIGDVLFTTPLVSCLRRLYPDAFIGYVTNRRALPVVQSNPKINQVYVYDRDEFTENLIPRWVSFFKEIRQAQFEVVFDLSLNATFGFFCMACGIPKRIGYDYRQRGRFLTDKILLKGYETKHVAEYYLDLLGQLDPSARDVRDDFPTEFFIDHQHQQWAKDWMKAQGIDLKGKVIAVIPGGGASWGKDAQQKRWPLEQYVKLLDKIIAKSKAVVILLGDQKEQRLSQEITRQCSYPVYDAVGTTSLFQMAALLQLCHLAIVNDGGPLHVAVAVGTKTVSIFGPVDPMVYGPYVGAGIGAEDKHLAIVKGLACQPCYRQFRKAFCEHLGCLNHLTVDEVFNQIERLL
;
A
#
# COMPACT_ATOMS: atom_id res chain seq x y z
N MET A 1 2.59 4.56 43.63
CA MET A 1 1.56 4.20 42.68
C MET A 1 1.02 5.47 42.05
N LYS A 2 1.40 5.83 40.82
CA LYS A 2 0.81 6.94 40.09
C LYS A 2 -0.59 6.51 39.64
N THR A 3 -1.62 7.18 40.13
CA THR A 3 -3.00 7.02 39.71
C THR A 3 -3.06 7.29 38.21
N ILE A 4 -3.27 6.25 37.40
CA ILE A 4 -3.55 6.40 35.97
C ILE A 4 -4.87 7.16 35.90
N ALA A 5 -4.84 8.36 35.37
CA ALA A 5 -6.04 9.17 35.13
C ALA A 5 -7.02 8.27 34.31
N LYS A 6 -8.31 8.30 34.69
CA LYS A 6 -9.37 7.57 34.02
C LYS A 6 -9.31 7.92 32.52
N LYS A 7 -8.81 7.02 31.71
CA LYS A 7 -8.72 7.17 30.26
C LYS A 7 -10.16 7.27 29.77
N ASP A 8 -10.52 8.34 29.06
CA ASP A 8 -11.81 8.40 28.39
C ASP A 8 -11.86 7.24 27.40
N TYR A 9 -12.63 6.21 27.72
CA TYR A 9 -12.66 4.97 26.97
C TYR A 9 -13.46 5.18 25.68
N VAL A 10 -12.79 5.09 24.53
CA VAL A 10 -13.44 5.20 23.22
C VAL A 10 -13.93 3.82 22.80
N HIS A 11 -15.23 3.71 22.54
CA HIS A 11 -15.88 2.44 22.19
C HIS A 11 -16.04 2.23 20.68
N LYS A 12 -16.15 3.30 19.89
CA LYS A 12 -16.46 3.20 18.46
C LYS A 12 -15.61 4.18 17.65
N ILE A 13 -14.73 3.62 16.84
CA ILE A 13 -13.76 4.36 16.04
C ILE A 13 -14.01 4.08 14.56
N LEU A 14 -14.04 5.12 13.73
CA LEU A 14 -14.09 5.01 12.28
C LEU A 14 -12.77 5.47 11.68
N ILE A 15 -12.28 4.76 10.67
CA ILE A 15 -11.15 5.18 9.83
C ILE A 15 -11.66 5.37 8.41
N ILE A 16 -11.33 6.48 7.76
CA ILE A 16 -11.72 6.77 6.38
C ILE A 16 -10.46 6.94 5.54
N ASN A 17 -10.21 5.99 4.62
CA ASN A 17 -9.16 6.11 3.61
C ASN A 17 -9.69 5.60 2.25
N PRO A 18 -10.13 6.50 1.34
CA PRO A 18 -10.66 6.16 0.04
C PRO A 18 -9.60 6.04 -1.06
N PHE A 19 -8.32 5.99 -0.71
CA PHE A 19 -7.21 5.98 -1.65
C PHE A 19 -6.82 4.57 -2.14
N GLY A 20 -5.66 4.45 -2.78
CA GLY A 20 -5.19 3.21 -3.38
C GLY A 20 -4.74 2.14 -2.37
N ILE A 21 -4.40 0.97 -2.90
CA ILE A 21 -3.95 -0.21 -2.12
C ILE A 21 -2.80 0.15 -1.18
N GLY A 22 -1.77 0.87 -1.69
CA GLY A 22 -0.61 1.28 -0.88
C GLY A 22 -1.00 2.21 0.27
N ASP A 23 -1.83 3.23 -0.01
CA ASP A 23 -2.28 4.18 1.02
C ASP A 23 -3.10 3.49 2.11
N VAL A 24 -3.94 2.51 1.74
CA VAL A 24 -4.72 1.73 2.70
C VAL A 24 -3.81 0.80 3.52
N LEU A 25 -2.79 0.18 2.91
CA LEU A 25 -1.78 -0.60 3.64
C LEU A 25 -1.03 0.25 4.67
N PHE A 26 -0.68 1.49 4.32
CA PHE A 26 -0.02 2.41 5.26
C PHE A 26 -0.88 2.80 6.47
N THR A 27 -2.18 2.50 6.47
CA THR A 27 -3.05 2.69 7.65
C THR A 27 -3.08 1.49 8.58
N THR A 28 -2.57 0.32 8.18
CA THR A 28 -2.64 -0.88 9.01
C THR A 28 -1.84 -0.75 10.33
N PRO A 29 -0.70 -0.02 10.39
CA PRO A 29 -0.07 0.34 11.65
C PRO A 29 -0.98 1.16 12.58
N LEU A 30 -1.72 2.13 12.03
CA LEU A 30 -2.69 2.92 12.81
C LEU A 30 -3.80 2.01 13.37
N VAL A 31 -4.34 1.10 12.57
CA VAL A 31 -5.33 0.10 13.02
C VAL A 31 -4.79 -0.75 14.17
N SER A 32 -3.54 -1.21 14.04
CA SER A 32 -2.87 -2.03 15.05
C SER A 32 -2.64 -1.28 16.36
N CYS A 33 -2.21 -0.01 16.28
CA CYS A 33 -2.10 0.86 17.44
C CYS A 33 -3.45 1.10 18.13
N LEU A 34 -4.49 1.41 17.35
CA LEU A 34 -5.84 1.62 17.90
C LEU A 34 -6.37 0.37 18.60
N ARG A 35 -6.17 -0.82 18.02
CA ARG A 35 -6.59 -2.08 18.65
C ARG A 35 -5.80 -2.36 19.94
N ARG A 36 -4.51 -2.02 19.99
CA ARG A 36 -3.69 -2.15 21.22
C ARG A 36 -4.12 -1.17 22.30
N LEU A 37 -4.44 0.09 21.94
CA LEU A 37 -4.86 1.13 22.88
C LEU A 37 -6.30 0.93 23.37
N TYR A 38 -7.17 0.42 22.51
CA TYR A 38 -8.61 0.23 22.73
C TYR A 38 -9.01 -1.21 22.33
N PRO A 39 -8.67 -2.23 23.14
CA PRO A 39 -8.85 -3.64 22.79
C PRO A 39 -10.29 -4.01 22.44
N ASP A 40 -11.27 -3.41 23.13
CA ASP A 40 -12.70 -3.71 23.00
C ASP A 40 -13.45 -2.74 22.07
N ALA A 41 -12.75 -1.75 21.50
CA ALA A 41 -13.40 -0.76 20.63
C ALA A 41 -13.91 -1.39 19.34
N PHE A 42 -15.09 -1.00 18.89
CA PHE A 42 -15.57 -1.30 17.55
C PHE A 42 -14.85 -0.40 16.54
N ILE A 43 -14.03 -1.00 15.69
CA ILE A 43 -13.29 -0.32 14.62
C ILE A 43 -13.99 -0.54 13.30
N GLY A 44 -14.58 0.54 12.75
CA GLY A 44 -15.11 0.59 11.40
C GLY A 44 -14.08 1.16 10.42
N TYR A 45 -14.11 0.71 9.18
CA TYR A 45 -13.19 1.19 8.15
C TYR A 45 -13.91 1.50 6.84
N VAL A 46 -13.74 2.72 6.30
CA VAL A 46 -14.27 3.11 4.99
C VAL A 46 -13.13 3.07 3.96
N THR A 47 -13.31 2.30 2.90
CA THR A 47 -12.37 2.19 1.78
C THR A 47 -13.07 2.09 0.43
N ASN A 48 -12.32 2.19 -0.68
CA ASN A 48 -12.85 1.90 -2.01
C ASN A 48 -12.80 0.40 -2.34
N ARG A 49 -13.54 -0.02 -3.38
CA ARG A 49 -13.64 -1.43 -3.80
C ARG A 49 -12.28 -2.07 -4.16
N ARG A 50 -11.37 -1.30 -4.76
CA ARG A 50 -10.06 -1.84 -5.18
C ARG A 50 -9.16 -2.15 -3.99
N ALA A 51 -9.23 -1.35 -2.94
CA ALA A 51 -8.43 -1.52 -1.73
C ALA A 51 -9.15 -2.36 -0.64
N LEU A 52 -10.43 -2.72 -0.86
CA LEU A 52 -11.21 -3.57 0.06
C LEU A 52 -10.45 -4.83 0.52
N PRO A 53 -9.75 -5.59 -0.37
CA PRO A 53 -9.03 -6.80 0.06
C PRO A 53 -7.93 -6.55 1.11
N VAL A 54 -7.41 -5.32 1.22
CA VAL A 54 -6.39 -4.98 2.22
C VAL A 54 -6.93 -5.06 3.65
N VAL A 55 -8.20 -4.69 3.83
CA VAL A 55 -8.81 -4.51 5.16
C VAL A 55 -9.90 -5.54 5.50
N GLN A 56 -10.51 -6.17 4.50
CA GLN A 56 -11.68 -7.03 4.73
C GLN A 56 -11.40 -8.29 5.55
N SER A 57 -10.17 -8.81 5.51
CA SER A 57 -9.73 -9.97 6.28
C SER A 57 -8.89 -9.60 7.50
N ASN A 58 -8.77 -8.30 7.83
CA ASN A 58 -8.00 -7.86 8.97
C ASN A 58 -8.79 -8.09 10.27
N PRO A 59 -8.34 -8.99 11.17
CA PRO A 59 -9.07 -9.34 12.39
C PRO A 59 -9.17 -8.18 13.41
N LYS A 60 -8.41 -7.11 13.20
CA LYS A 60 -8.42 -5.91 14.04
C LYS A 60 -9.54 -4.93 13.67
N ILE A 61 -10.23 -5.16 12.51
CA ILE A 61 -11.32 -4.34 11.99
C ILE A 61 -12.63 -5.11 12.16
N ASN A 62 -13.64 -4.47 12.75
CA ASN A 62 -14.93 -5.10 12.99
C ASN A 62 -15.87 -5.02 11.79
N GLN A 63 -15.84 -3.90 11.06
CA GLN A 63 -16.72 -3.66 9.93
C GLN A 63 -16.05 -2.83 8.86
N VAL A 64 -16.16 -3.27 7.60
CA VAL A 64 -15.69 -2.49 6.45
C VAL A 64 -16.87 -1.94 5.68
N TYR A 65 -16.82 -0.65 5.37
CA TYR A 65 -17.78 0.08 4.56
C TYR A 65 -17.15 0.43 3.22
N VAL A 66 -17.81 0.12 2.12
CA VAL A 66 -17.26 0.37 0.78
C VAL A 66 -17.83 1.68 0.23
N TYR A 67 -16.91 2.61 -0.08
CA TYR A 67 -17.20 3.82 -0.82
C TYR A 67 -16.61 3.69 -2.23
N ASP A 68 -17.45 3.52 -3.23
CA ASP A 68 -17.02 3.50 -4.63
C ASP A 68 -17.48 4.80 -5.32
N ARG A 69 -16.49 5.60 -5.76
CA ARG A 69 -16.75 6.90 -6.33
C ARG A 69 -17.68 6.84 -7.53
N ASP A 70 -17.51 5.82 -8.38
CA ASP A 70 -18.30 5.70 -9.62
C ASP A 70 -19.77 5.35 -9.30
N GLU A 71 -20.02 4.40 -8.36
CA GLU A 71 -21.36 4.12 -7.86
C GLU A 71 -22.04 5.33 -7.20
N PHE A 72 -21.23 6.17 -6.53
CA PHE A 72 -21.73 7.39 -5.87
C PHE A 72 -21.94 8.56 -6.82
N THR A 73 -21.40 8.51 -8.05
CA THR A 73 -21.68 9.52 -9.09
C THR A 73 -22.86 9.15 -9.96
N GLU A 74 -23.08 7.86 -10.24
CA GLU A 74 -24.17 7.36 -11.09
C GLU A 74 -25.50 7.25 -10.35
N ASN A 75 -25.49 6.84 -9.05
CA ASN A 75 -26.65 6.69 -8.18
C ASN A 75 -26.54 7.59 -6.95
N LEU A 76 -26.35 8.87 -7.15
CA LEU A 76 -25.89 9.82 -6.15
C LEU A 76 -26.71 9.81 -4.86
N ILE A 77 -28.03 10.01 -4.96
CA ILE A 77 -28.87 10.25 -3.79
C ILE A 77 -29.13 8.96 -2.98
N PRO A 78 -29.62 7.84 -3.57
CA PRO A 78 -29.92 6.64 -2.80
C PRO A 78 -28.69 6.04 -2.12
N ARG A 79 -27.53 6.04 -2.80
CA ARG A 79 -26.28 5.49 -2.23
C ARG A 79 -25.76 6.33 -1.07
N TRP A 80 -25.73 7.66 -1.23
CA TRP A 80 -25.35 8.55 -0.13
C TRP A 80 -26.29 8.44 1.06
N VAL A 81 -27.61 8.31 0.85
CA VAL A 81 -28.59 8.14 1.92
C VAL A 81 -28.39 6.81 2.66
N SER A 82 -28.17 5.71 1.93
CA SER A 82 -27.90 4.41 2.54
C SER A 82 -26.61 4.45 3.37
N PHE A 83 -25.53 4.93 2.77
CA PHE A 83 -24.23 5.05 3.43
C PHE A 83 -24.28 5.96 4.66
N PHE A 84 -25.00 7.09 4.55
CA PHE A 84 -25.25 8.00 5.67
C PHE A 84 -25.99 7.29 6.82
N LYS A 85 -27.06 6.54 6.51
CA LYS A 85 -27.80 5.80 7.52
C LYS A 85 -26.94 4.76 8.23
N GLU A 86 -26.16 4.00 7.48
CA GLU A 86 -25.23 2.98 8.05
C GLU A 86 -24.22 3.61 9.02
N ILE A 87 -23.53 4.66 8.61
CA ILE A 87 -22.52 5.32 9.46
C ILE A 87 -23.16 6.01 10.66
N ARG A 88 -24.32 6.66 10.47
CA ARG A 88 -25.06 7.31 11.57
C ARG A 88 -25.59 6.31 12.59
N GLN A 89 -26.12 5.16 12.14
CA GLN A 89 -26.64 4.11 13.03
C GLN A 89 -25.54 3.43 13.83
N ALA A 90 -24.33 3.35 13.28
CA ALA A 90 -23.16 2.81 13.98
C ALA A 90 -22.74 3.64 15.19
N GLN A 91 -23.10 4.94 15.24
CA GLN A 91 -22.83 5.87 16.35
C GLN A 91 -21.34 5.94 16.73
N PHE A 92 -20.49 6.19 15.73
CA PHE A 92 -19.05 6.38 15.96
C PHE A 92 -18.80 7.61 16.84
N GLU A 93 -17.86 7.49 17.78
CA GLU A 93 -17.44 8.54 18.69
C GLU A 93 -16.28 9.35 18.14
N VAL A 94 -15.39 8.66 17.40
CA VAL A 94 -14.18 9.22 16.81
C VAL A 94 -14.08 8.79 15.36
N VAL A 95 -13.64 9.71 14.49
CA VAL A 95 -13.21 9.36 13.13
C VAL A 95 -11.80 9.87 12.87
N PHE A 96 -10.98 9.02 12.24
CA PHE A 96 -9.72 9.38 11.59
C PHE A 96 -10.02 9.57 10.10
N ASP A 97 -10.14 10.83 9.67
CA ASP A 97 -10.42 11.20 8.28
C ASP A 97 -9.10 11.43 7.53
N LEU A 98 -8.67 10.42 6.78
CA LEU A 98 -7.45 10.44 5.98
C LEU A 98 -7.72 10.83 4.52
N SER A 99 -8.95 11.18 4.19
CA SER A 99 -9.38 11.45 2.81
C SER A 99 -8.80 12.73 2.21
N LEU A 100 -8.29 13.64 3.04
CA LEU A 100 -7.84 14.98 2.64
C LEU A 100 -8.92 15.78 1.89
N ASN A 101 -10.20 15.48 2.16
CA ASN A 101 -11.34 16.02 1.43
C ASN A 101 -12.42 16.55 2.39
N ALA A 102 -12.83 17.81 2.19
CA ALA A 102 -13.86 18.46 3.01
C ALA A 102 -15.23 17.73 2.97
N THR A 103 -15.53 17.00 1.89
CA THR A 103 -16.80 16.26 1.75
C THR A 103 -16.93 15.17 2.82
N PHE A 104 -15.88 14.39 3.09
CA PHE A 104 -15.93 13.38 4.15
C PHE A 104 -15.99 14.01 5.54
N GLY A 105 -15.24 15.09 5.79
CA GLY A 105 -15.36 15.83 7.05
C GLY A 105 -16.77 16.34 7.31
N PHE A 106 -17.42 16.93 6.27
CA PHE A 106 -18.83 17.35 6.36
C PHE A 106 -19.78 16.17 6.60
N PHE A 107 -19.59 15.08 5.86
CA PHE A 107 -20.35 13.84 6.01
C PHE A 107 -20.30 13.32 7.46
N CYS A 108 -19.09 13.22 8.04
CA CYS A 108 -18.90 12.76 9.41
C CYS A 108 -19.56 13.71 10.44
N MET A 109 -19.49 15.02 10.20
CA MET A 109 -20.20 16.01 11.02
C MET A 109 -21.71 15.81 10.96
N ALA A 110 -22.27 15.63 9.75
CA ALA A 110 -23.71 15.38 9.56
C ALA A 110 -24.16 14.05 10.16
N CYS A 111 -23.30 13.01 10.18
CA CYS A 111 -23.57 11.75 10.88
C CYS A 111 -23.55 11.89 12.41
N GLY A 112 -23.13 13.04 12.95
CA GLY A 112 -23.10 13.30 14.37
C GLY A 112 -21.85 12.77 15.08
N ILE A 113 -20.76 12.48 14.37
CA ILE A 113 -19.49 12.02 14.96
C ILE A 113 -18.85 13.20 15.69
N PRO A 114 -18.71 13.16 17.04
CA PRO A 114 -18.28 14.33 17.81
C PRO A 114 -16.80 14.66 17.61
N LYS A 115 -15.90 13.67 17.58
CA LYS A 115 -14.46 13.88 17.42
C LYS A 115 -14.02 13.46 16.01
N ARG A 116 -13.51 14.43 15.25
CA ARG A 116 -13.12 14.24 13.84
C ARG A 116 -11.68 14.70 13.66
N ILE A 117 -10.78 13.71 13.58
CA ILE A 117 -9.32 13.87 13.56
C ILE A 117 -8.82 13.70 12.13
N GLY A 118 -7.92 14.57 11.68
CA GLY A 118 -7.35 14.41 10.34
C GLY A 118 -6.37 15.51 9.97
N TYR A 119 -6.01 15.54 8.69
CA TYR A 119 -5.09 16.54 8.16
C TYR A 119 -5.84 17.69 7.47
N ASP A 120 -5.45 18.93 7.77
CA ASP A 120 -5.91 20.10 7.05
C ASP A 120 -4.97 20.37 5.85
N TYR A 121 -5.31 19.79 4.72
CA TYR A 121 -4.64 20.05 3.45
C TYR A 121 -5.42 21.09 2.66
N ARG A 122 -4.80 22.23 2.35
CA ARG A 122 -5.40 23.33 1.58
C ARG A 122 -6.77 23.78 2.11
N GLN A 123 -6.91 23.93 3.42
CA GLN A 123 -8.13 24.35 4.11
C GLN A 123 -9.34 23.38 3.93
N ARG A 124 -9.07 22.12 3.56
CA ARG A 124 -10.13 21.10 3.43
C ARG A 124 -10.51 20.46 4.77
N GLY A 125 -9.73 20.70 5.83
CA GLY A 125 -10.00 20.22 7.19
C GLY A 125 -11.01 21.09 7.98
N ARG A 126 -11.82 21.96 7.33
CA ARG A 126 -12.73 22.90 8.00
C ARG A 126 -13.82 22.23 8.87
N PHE A 127 -14.15 20.97 8.60
CA PHE A 127 -15.13 20.20 9.37
C PHE A 127 -14.51 19.25 10.39
N LEU A 128 -13.18 19.16 10.46
CA LEU A 128 -12.47 18.44 11.50
C LEU A 128 -12.52 19.22 12.82
N THR A 129 -12.57 18.49 13.95
CA THR A 129 -12.45 19.08 15.30
C THR A 129 -11.00 19.21 15.72
N ASP A 130 -10.19 18.19 15.41
CA ASP A 130 -8.78 18.09 15.75
C ASP A 130 -7.99 17.88 14.46
N LYS A 131 -7.11 18.82 14.12
CA LYS A 131 -6.45 18.81 12.83
C LYS A 131 -4.99 19.20 12.90
N ILE A 132 -4.20 18.55 12.02
CA ILE A 132 -2.80 18.89 11.80
C ILE A 132 -2.67 19.50 10.40
N LEU A 133 -1.98 20.65 10.31
CA LEU A 133 -1.74 21.27 8.99
C LEU A 133 -0.81 20.40 8.16
N LEU A 134 -1.20 20.15 6.89
CA LEU A 134 -0.44 19.36 5.94
C LEU A 134 -0.22 20.14 4.65
N LYS A 135 1.05 20.20 4.18
CA LYS A 135 1.40 20.73 2.85
C LYS A 135 1.56 19.59 1.82
N GLY A 136 2.03 18.43 2.27
CA GLY A 136 2.28 17.20 1.54
C GLY A 136 3.02 16.22 2.44
N TYR A 137 3.15 14.97 2.01
CA TYR A 137 4.00 14.00 2.68
C TYR A 137 5.43 14.17 2.14
N GLU A 138 6.38 14.65 2.97
CA GLU A 138 7.73 14.99 2.50
C GLU A 138 8.85 14.66 3.49
N THR A 139 8.58 14.65 4.80
CA THR A 139 9.63 14.63 5.83
C THR A 139 9.79 13.30 6.54
N LYS A 140 8.86 12.37 6.32
CA LYS A 140 8.83 11.03 6.91
C LYS A 140 7.90 10.14 6.11
N HIS A 141 7.87 8.85 6.44
CA HIS A 141 7.01 7.89 5.76
C HIS A 141 5.51 8.19 5.97
N VAL A 142 4.67 7.91 4.96
CA VAL A 142 3.20 8.17 5.01
C VAL A 142 2.54 7.49 6.20
N ALA A 143 2.94 6.25 6.53
CA ALA A 143 2.42 5.54 7.70
C ALA A 143 2.65 6.31 9.00
N GLU A 144 3.79 6.99 9.14
CA GLU A 144 4.09 7.79 10.32
C GLU A 144 3.25 9.07 10.41
N TYR A 145 2.89 9.67 9.26
CA TYR A 145 1.89 10.73 9.25
C TYR A 145 0.56 10.23 9.81
N TYR A 146 0.10 9.04 9.39
CA TYR A 146 -1.15 8.48 9.91
C TYR A 146 -1.07 8.19 11.43
N LEU A 147 0.08 7.70 11.89
CA LEU A 147 0.34 7.46 13.32
C LEU A 147 0.39 8.75 14.16
N ASP A 148 0.83 9.88 13.59
CA ASP A 148 0.81 11.17 14.32
C ASP A 148 -0.60 11.59 14.75
N LEU A 149 -1.62 11.22 13.99
CA LEU A 149 -3.00 11.55 14.31
C LEU A 149 -3.47 10.89 15.62
N LEU A 150 -2.84 9.79 16.05
CA LEU A 150 -3.12 9.18 17.36
C LEU A 150 -2.91 10.17 18.52
N GLY A 151 -1.90 11.04 18.41
CA GLY A 151 -1.63 12.05 19.42
C GLY A 151 -2.75 13.08 19.62
N GLN A 152 -3.67 13.22 18.64
CA GLN A 152 -4.86 14.05 18.76
C GLN A 152 -5.99 13.35 19.53
N LEU A 153 -5.96 12.01 19.57
CA LEU A 153 -6.90 11.21 20.36
C LEU A 153 -6.38 10.98 21.77
N ASP A 154 -5.15 10.56 21.90
CA ASP A 154 -4.51 10.17 23.15
C ASP A 154 -3.02 10.57 23.12
N PRO A 155 -2.61 11.59 23.88
CA PRO A 155 -1.19 12.00 23.94
C PRO A 155 -0.23 10.89 24.37
N SER A 156 -0.69 9.88 25.15
CA SER A 156 0.12 8.72 25.56
C SER A 156 0.37 7.71 24.43
N ALA A 157 -0.35 7.83 23.32
CA ALA A 157 -0.19 6.95 22.15
C ALA A 157 1.19 7.06 21.48
N ARG A 158 1.98 8.10 21.82
CA ARG A 158 3.35 8.28 21.30
C ARG A 158 4.26 7.12 21.66
N ASP A 159 4.04 6.49 22.80
CA ASP A 159 4.89 5.41 23.32
C ASP A 159 4.56 4.02 22.71
N VAL A 160 3.52 3.94 21.89
CA VAL A 160 2.98 2.67 21.38
C VAL A 160 3.17 2.50 19.87
N ARG A 161 3.51 3.57 19.15
CA ARG A 161 3.39 3.65 17.69
C ARG A 161 4.50 2.97 16.88
N ASP A 162 5.64 2.68 17.50
CA ASP A 162 6.87 2.35 16.75
C ASP A 162 7.00 0.88 16.35
N ASP A 163 6.13 0.00 16.86
CA ASP A 163 6.30 -1.47 16.73
C ASP A 163 5.47 -2.13 15.62
N PHE A 164 4.69 -1.38 14.84
CA PHE A 164 3.73 -1.99 13.91
C PHE A 164 4.13 -1.83 12.44
N PRO A 165 4.44 -2.95 11.76
CA PRO A 165 4.61 -2.94 10.30
C PRO A 165 3.27 -2.80 9.57
N THR A 166 3.34 -2.64 8.25
CA THR A 166 2.17 -2.85 7.39
C THR A 166 1.78 -4.33 7.39
N GLU A 167 0.47 -4.61 7.35
CA GLU A 167 -0.07 -5.97 7.43
C GLU A 167 -1.07 -6.23 6.29
N PHE A 168 -1.01 -7.44 5.73
CA PHE A 168 -2.00 -7.96 4.78
C PHE A 168 -2.37 -9.39 5.18
N PHE A 169 -3.62 -9.61 5.53
CA PHE A 169 -4.10 -10.91 6.02
C PHE A 169 -4.63 -11.75 4.86
N ILE A 170 -4.01 -12.90 4.64
CA ILE A 170 -4.40 -13.87 3.61
C ILE A 170 -5.10 -15.05 4.30
N ASP A 171 -6.31 -15.38 3.88
CA ASP A 171 -7.02 -16.54 4.40
C ASP A 171 -6.41 -17.87 3.91
N HIS A 172 -6.75 -18.95 4.60
CA HIS A 172 -6.23 -20.29 4.30
C HIS A 172 -6.59 -20.76 2.87
N GLN A 173 -7.74 -20.36 2.34
CA GLN A 173 -8.18 -20.76 0.99
C GLN A 173 -7.24 -20.19 -0.07
N HIS A 174 -6.89 -18.91 0.03
CA HIS A 174 -5.96 -18.29 -0.92
C HIS A 174 -4.52 -18.78 -0.75
N GLN A 175 -4.09 -19.08 0.50
CA GLN A 175 -2.78 -19.70 0.72
C GLN A 175 -2.69 -21.09 0.10
N GLN A 176 -3.75 -21.92 0.21
CA GLN A 176 -3.80 -23.23 -0.41
C GLN A 176 -3.84 -23.10 -1.94
N TRP A 177 -4.65 -22.19 -2.47
CA TRP A 177 -4.72 -21.91 -3.90
C TRP A 177 -3.33 -21.59 -4.49
N ALA A 178 -2.53 -20.76 -3.81
CA ALA A 178 -1.19 -20.38 -4.28
C ALA A 178 -0.26 -21.61 -4.34
N LYS A 179 -0.30 -22.50 -3.34
CA LYS A 179 0.48 -23.75 -3.34
C LYS A 179 0.06 -24.68 -4.49
N ASP A 180 -1.25 -24.81 -4.71
CA ASP A 180 -1.79 -25.64 -5.78
C ASP A 180 -1.45 -25.08 -7.14
N TRP A 181 -1.50 -23.76 -7.31
CA TRP A 181 -1.07 -23.07 -8.52
C TRP A 181 0.41 -23.32 -8.82
N MET A 182 1.30 -23.13 -7.83
CA MET A 182 2.73 -23.41 -7.99
C MET A 182 2.98 -24.86 -8.41
N LYS A 183 2.30 -25.81 -7.77
CA LYS A 183 2.38 -27.24 -8.11
C LYS A 183 1.87 -27.52 -9.53
N ALA A 184 0.76 -26.93 -9.93
CA ALA A 184 0.20 -27.09 -11.27
C ALA A 184 1.11 -26.55 -12.37
N GLN A 185 1.89 -25.51 -12.07
CA GLN A 185 2.94 -24.97 -12.96
C GLN A 185 4.25 -25.79 -12.92
N GLY A 186 4.36 -26.81 -12.06
CA GLY A 186 5.59 -27.59 -11.90
C GLY A 186 6.71 -26.84 -11.21
N ILE A 187 6.38 -25.79 -10.43
CA ILE A 187 7.37 -24.96 -9.72
C ILE A 187 7.74 -25.63 -8.39
N ASP A 188 9.02 -25.97 -8.22
CA ASP A 188 9.55 -26.50 -6.96
C ASP A 188 9.87 -25.33 -5.99
N LEU A 189 9.16 -25.31 -4.87
CA LEU A 189 9.35 -24.29 -3.82
C LEU A 189 10.65 -24.48 -3.02
N LYS A 190 11.41 -25.58 -3.22
CA LYS A 190 12.75 -25.71 -2.67
C LYS A 190 13.79 -24.86 -3.42
N GLY A 191 13.49 -24.55 -4.68
CA GLY A 191 14.29 -23.66 -5.50
C GLY A 191 14.00 -22.18 -5.22
N LYS A 192 14.84 -21.30 -5.77
CA LYS A 192 14.60 -19.84 -5.68
C LYS A 192 13.46 -19.44 -6.62
N VAL A 193 12.41 -18.84 -6.06
CA VAL A 193 11.28 -18.28 -6.81
C VAL A 193 11.29 -16.77 -6.65
N ILE A 194 11.26 -16.05 -7.75
CA ILE A 194 11.29 -14.58 -7.81
C ILE A 194 10.02 -14.07 -8.49
N ALA A 195 9.27 -13.24 -7.78
CA ALA A 195 8.16 -12.51 -8.40
C ALA A 195 8.67 -11.23 -9.05
N VAL A 196 8.15 -10.90 -10.23
CA VAL A 196 8.46 -9.65 -10.93
C VAL A 196 7.17 -8.95 -11.30
N ILE A 197 7.05 -7.67 -10.91
CA ILE A 197 5.86 -6.86 -11.16
C ILE A 197 6.25 -5.62 -11.97
N PRO A 198 6.38 -5.77 -13.29
CA PRO A 198 6.95 -4.73 -14.14
C PRO A 198 6.03 -3.53 -14.36
N GLY A 199 4.71 -3.71 -14.13
CA GLY A 199 3.74 -2.65 -14.32
C GLY A 199 3.64 -1.66 -13.16
N GLY A 200 3.90 -2.09 -11.92
CA GLY A 200 3.85 -1.25 -10.72
C GLY A 200 2.44 -0.83 -10.29
N GLY A 201 1.39 -1.36 -10.96
CA GLY A 201 0.00 -1.02 -10.66
C GLY A 201 -0.47 0.31 -11.28
N ALA A 202 -1.73 0.68 -11.00
CA ALA A 202 -2.42 1.80 -11.65
C ALA A 202 -2.54 3.06 -10.76
N SER A 203 -1.63 3.26 -9.80
CA SER A 203 -1.76 4.34 -8.80
C SER A 203 -1.83 5.76 -9.39
N TRP A 204 -1.22 5.99 -10.55
CA TRP A 204 -1.27 7.26 -11.28
C TRP A 204 -2.19 7.23 -12.51
N GLY A 205 -3.06 6.23 -12.65
CA GLY A 205 -3.98 6.09 -13.76
C GLY A 205 -3.24 6.08 -15.12
N LYS A 206 -3.57 7.01 -16.02
CA LYS A 206 -2.91 7.14 -17.34
C LYS A 206 -1.42 7.47 -17.26
N ASP A 207 -0.97 8.03 -16.17
CA ASP A 207 0.44 8.40 -15.94
C ASP A 207 1.26 7.30 -15.25
N ALA A 208 0.69 6.14 -14.99
CA ALA A 208 1.37 5.01 -14.33
C ALA A 208 2.67 4.59 -15.06
N GLN A 209 2.72 4.78 -16.39
CA GLN A 209 3.93 4.50 -17.18
C GLN A 209 5.16 5.28 -16.71
N GLN A 210 4.99 6.45 -16.10
CA GLN A 210 6.10 7.30 -15.63
C GLN A 210 6.79 6.75 -14.37
N LYS A 211 6.27 5.67 -13.80
CA LYS A 211 6.85 4.93 -12.69
C LYS A 211 7.47 3.59 -13.12
N ARG A 212 7.40 3.24 -14.40
CA ARG A 212 7.84 1.95 -14.92
C ARG A 212 9.25 2.03 -15.44
N TRP A 213 10.07 1.09 -15.00
CA TRP A 213 11.37 0.86 -15.61
C TRP A 213 11.19 0.30 -17.03
N PRO A 214 12.07 0.63 -18.01
CA PRO A 214 11.88 0.20 -19.39
C PRO A 214 11.77 -1.31 -19.54
N LEU A 215 10.90 -1.76 -20.46
CA LEU A 215 10.65 -3.17 -20.73
C LEU A 215 11.92 -3.94 -21.09
N GLU A 216 12.75 -3.37 -21.94
CA GLU A 216 13.99 -3.98 -22.42
C GLU A 216 14.99 -4.21 -21.29
N GLN A 217 14.96 -3.39 -20.26
CA GLN A 217 15.78 -3.58 -19.08
C GLN A 217 15.27 -4.74 -18.22
N TYR A 218 13.94 -4.91 -18.11
CA TYR A 218 13.35 -6.09 -17.45
C TYR A 218 13.77 -7.37 -18.17
N VAL A 219 13.64 -7.45 -19.49
CA VAL A 219 14.05 -8.64 -20.28
C VAL A 219 15.50 -9.02 -19.98
N LYS A 220 16.42 -8.05 -20.10
CA LYS A 220 17.85 -8.27 -19.81
C LYS A 220 18.10 -8.69 -18.37
N LEU A 221 17.37 -8.09 -17.41
CA LEU A 221 17.48 -8.43 -15.99
C LEU A 221 17.03 -9.86 -15.73
N LEU A 222 15.91 -10.28 -16.28
CA LEU A 222 15.36 -11.63 -16.10
C LEU A 222 16.28 -12.69 -16.68
N ASP A 223 16.77 -12.49 -17.91
CA ASP A 223 17.75 -13.37 -18.51
C ASP A 223 19.02 -13.52 -17.65
N LYS A 224 19.52 -12.40 -17.12
CA LYS A 224 20.69 -12.39 -16.23
C LYS A 224 20.43 -13.11 -14.90
N ILE A 225 19.29 -12.90 -14.28
CA ILE A 225 18.88 -13.56 -13.03
C ILE A 225 18.80 -15.08 -13.24
N ILE A 226 18.05 -15.52 -14.27
CA ILE A 226 17.85 -16.94 -14.52
C ILE A 226 19.16 -17.64 -14.87
N ALA A 227 19.97 -17.02 -15.74
CA ALA A 227 21.27 -17.60 -16.12
C ALA A 227 22.18 -17.81 -14.92
N LYS A 228 22.26 -16.83 -13.99
CA LYS A 228 23.19 -16.87 -12.85
C LYS A 228 22.67 -17.66 -11.65
N SER A 229 21.40 -17.52 -11.29
CA SER A 229 20.84 -18.07 -10.05
C SER A 229 20.02 -19.33 -10.22
N LYS A 230 19.66 -19.68 -11.46
CA LYS A 230 18.69 -20.74 -11.79
C LYS A 230 17.32 -20.54 -11.13
N ALA A 231 16.99 -19.29 -10.80
CA ALA A 231 15.72 -18.96 -10.19
C ALA A 231 14.57 -19.14 -11.17
N VAL A 232 13.43 -19.55 -10.64
CA VAL A 232 12.15 -19.51 -11.34
C VAL A 232 11.60 -18.10 -11.25
N VAL A 233 11.15 -17.54 -12.36
CA VAL A 233 10.56 -16.20 -12.41
C VAL A 233 9.07 -16.27 -12.69
N ILE A 234 8.28 -15.55 -11.89
CA ILE A 234 6.84 -15.40 -12.05
C ILE A 234 6.53 -13.91 -12.28
N LEU A 235 5.85 -13.60 -13.39
CA LEU A 235 5.32 -12.26 -13.66
C LEU A 235 3.96 -12.12 -12.99
N LEU A 236 3.77 -11.05 -12.22
CA LEU A 236 2.53 -10.69 -11.55
C LEU A 236 2.11 -9.27 -11.93
N GLY A 237 0.81 -8.97 -11.85
CA GLY A 237 0.27 -7.67 -12.18
C GLY A 237 -1.23 -7.69 -12.47
N ASP A 238 -1.81 -6.54 -12.77
CA ASP A 238 -3.23 -6.45 -13.10
C ASP A 238 -3.50 -6.72 -14.60
N GLN A 239 -4.79 -6.86 -14.95
CA GLN A 239 -5.21 -7.17 -16.33
C GLN A 239 -4.76 -6.10 -17.35
N LYS A 240 -4.60 -4.86 -16.95
CA LYS A 240 -4.17 -3.77 -17.86
C LYS A 240 -2.68 -3.88 -18.22
N GLU A 241 -1.95 -4.71 -17.50
CA GLU A 241 -0.52 -4.93 -17.68
C GLU A 241 -0.20 -6.18 -18.51
N GLN A 242 -1.22 -6.94 -18.95
CA GLN A 242 -1.02 -8.18 -19.74
C GLN A 242 -0.19 -7.98 -21.02
N ARG A 243 -0.39 -6.87 -21.75
CA ARG A 243 0.41 -6.60 -22.94
C ARG A 243 1.90 -6.43 -22.61
N LEU A 244 2.19 -5.83 -21.47
CA LEU A 244 3.56 -5.66 -20.98
C LEU A 244 4.20 -7.00 -20.64
N SER A 245 3.49 -7.86 -19.90
CA SER A 245 4.01 -9.18 -19.53
C SER A 245 4.19 -10.13 -20.74
N GLN A 246 3.23 -10.15 -21.66
CA GLN A 246 3.33 -10.92 -22.89
C GLN A 246 4.55 -10.51 -23.72
N GLU A 247 4.84 -9.21 -23.81
CA GLU A 247 5.99 -8.72 -24.54
C GLU A 247 7.31 -9.10 -23.84
N ILE A 248 7.37 -9.03 -22.51
CA ILE A 248 8.51 -9.51 -21.73
C ILE A 248 8.71 -11.01 -21.97
N THR A 249 7.66 -11.82 -21.84
CA THR A 249 7.71 -13.27 -22.02
C THR A 249 8.21 -13.64 -23.43
N ARG A 250 7.75 -12.91 -24.46
CA ARG A 250 8.16 -13.15 -25.84
C ARG A 250 9.63 -12.84 -26.09
N GLN A 251 10.21 -11.85 -25.39
CA GLN A 251 11.59 -11.41 -25.61
C GLN A 251 12.60 -12.11 -24.70
N CYS A 252 12.20 -12.68 -23.57
CA CYS A 252 13.09 -13.40 -22.68
C CYS A 252 13.68 -14.65 -23.34
N SER A 253 14.98 -14.89 -23.11
CA SER A 253 15.68 -16.09 -23.60
C SER A 253 15.37 -17.34 -22.78
N TYR A 254 14.88 -17.16 -21.55
CA TYR A 254 14.53 -18.23 -20.62
C TYR A 254 13.03 -18.25 -20.33
N PRO A 255 12.48 -19.42 -19.97
CA PRO A 255 11.07 -19.52 -19.58
C PRO A 255 10.75 -18.67 -18.35
N VAL A 256 9.64 -17.92 -18.42
CA VAL A 256 9.03 -17.20 -17.31
C VAL A 256 7.56 -17.58 -17.19
N TYR A 257 7.03 -17.63 -15.98
CA TYR A 257 5.62 -17.95 -15.73
C TYR A 257 4.81 -16.65 -15.67
N ASP A 258 3.85 -16.49 -16.57
CA ASP A 258 3.03 -15.29 -16.67
C ASP A 258 1.68 -15.50 -15.98
N ALA A 259 1.47 -14.86 -14.83
CA ALA A 259 0.23 -14.83 -14.07
C ALA A 259 -0.41 -13.42 -14.04
N VAL A 260 0.05 -12.51 -14.92
CA VAL A 260 -0.48 -11.13 -15.01
C VAL A 260 -1.93 -11.14 -15.48
N GLY A 261 -2.80 -10.45 -14.74
CA GLY A 261 -4.23 -10.34 -15.05
C GLY A 261 -5.05 -11.60 -14.78
N THR A 262 -4.46 -12.66 -14.23
CA THR A 262 -5.14 -13.93 -13.93
C THR A 262 -5.38 -14.15 -12.43
N THR A 263 -4.86 -13.26 -11.58
CA THR A 263 -4.93 -13.36 -10.13
C THR A 263 -5.73 -12.22 -9.50
N SER A 264 -6.51 -12.54 -8.47
CA SER A 264 -7.05 -11.53 -7.55
C SER A 264 -5.92 -10.95 -6.68
N LEU A 265 -6.19 -9.84 -5.96
CA LEU A 265 -5.21 -9.27 -5.03
C LEU A 265 -4.81 -10.25 -3.92
N PHE A 266 -5.73 -11.06 -3.41
CA PHE A 266 -5.43 -12.11 -2.43
C PHE A 266 -4.55 -13.22 -3.01
N GLN A 267 -4.85 -13.65 -4.22
CA GLN A 267 -4.06 -14.67 -4.91
C GLN A 267 -2.65 -14.17 -5.21
N MET A 268 -2.52 -12.91 -5.68
CA MET A 268 -1.21 -12.27 -5.88
C MET A 268 -0.44 -12.18 -4.56
N ALA A 269 -1.07 -11.76 -3.47
CA ALA A 269 -0.45 -11.69 -2.15
C ALA A 269 0.00 -13.07 -1.66
N ALA A 270 -0.81 -14.12 -1.88
CA ALA A 270 -0.47 -15.48 -1.50
C ALA A 270 0.69 -16.06 -2.34
N LEU A 271 0.76 -15.74 -3.63
CA LEU A 271 1.92 -16.09 -4.47
C LEU A 271 3.18 -15.36 -4.01
N LEU A 272 3.08 -14.05 -3.72
CA LEU A 272 4.18 -13.26 -3.19
C LEU A 272 4.73 -13.88 -1.90
N GLN A 273 3.88 -14.33 -0.98
CA GLN A 273 4.29 -14.96 0.28
C GLN A 273 5.14 -16.23 0.08
N LEU A 274 4.97 -16.92 -1.05
CA LEU A 274 5.76 -18.10 -1.42
C LEU A 274 7.05 -17.76 -2.17
N CYS A 275 7.23 -16.51 -2.59
CA CYS A 275 8.42 -16.07 -3.32
C CYS A 275 9.54 -15.66 -2.37
N HIS A 276 10.78 -15.94 -2.76
CA HIS A 276 11.99 -15.52 -2.03
C HIS A 276 12.26 -14.03 -2.14
N LEU A 277 11.88 -13.44 -3.28
CA LEU A 277 12.13 -12.05 -3.60
C LEU A 277 11.04 -11.53 -4.54
N ALA A 278 10.66 -10.27 -4.38
CA ALA A 278 9.84 -9.55 -5.36
C ALA A 278 10.62 -8.36 -5.94
N ILE A 279 10.65 -8.25 -7.26
CA ILE A 279 11.22 -7.12 -8.01
C ILE A 279 10.05 -6.31 -8.55
N VAL A 280 9.96 -5.05 -8.12
CA VAL A 280 8.76 -4.24 -8.36
C VAL A 280 9.10 -2.79 -8.68
N ASN A 281 8.22 -2.06 -9.37
CA ASN A 281 8.27 -0.59 -9.39
C ASN A 281 7.56 -0.01 -8.16
N ASP A 282 7.78 1.28 -7.87
CA ASP A 282 6.98 2.03 -6.89
C ASP A 282 5.48 1.92 -7.20
N GLY A 283 4.71 1.39 -6.26
CA GLY A 283 3.26 1.21 -6.39
C GLY A 283 2.64 0.24 -5.38
N GLY A 284 1.33 0.05 -5.48
CA GLY A 284 0.57 -0.81 -4.57
C GLY A 284 1.13 -2.22 -4.38
N PRO A 285 1.54 -2.93 -5.44
CA PRO A 285 2.11 -4.27 -5.34
C PRO A 285 3.39 -4.36 -4.48
N LEU A 286 4.24 -3.32 -4.48
CA LEU A 286 5.40 -3.24 -3.58
C LEU A 286 4.95 -3.38 -2.12
N HIS A 287 3.95 -2.59 -1.73
CA HIS A 287 3.48 -2.55 -0.35
C HIS A 287 2.76 -3.84 0.06
N VAL A 288 2.12 -4.52 -0.90
CA VAL A 288 1.56 -5.87 -0.68
C VAL A 288 2.69 -6.86 -0.41
N ALA A 289 3.76 -6.86 -1.22
CA ALA A 289 4.92 -7.75 -1.01
C ALA A 289 5.57 -7.52 0.36
N VAL A 290 5.75 -6.26 0.76
CA VAL A 290 6.27 -5.90 2.09
C VAL A 290 5.35 -6.41 3.20
N ALA A 291 4.04 -6.17 3.08
CA ALA A 291 3.05 -6.51 4.10
C ALA A 291 2.86 -8.03 4.31
N VAL A 292 3.17 -8.85 3.30
CA VAL A 292 3.17 -10.33 3.42
C VAL A 292 4.55 -10.91 3.77
N GLY A 293 5.56 -10.06 4.00
CA GLY A 293 6.88 -10.46 4.47
C GLY A 293 7.86 -10.90 3.38
N THR A 294 7.53 -10.71 2.10
CA THR A 294 8.42 -11.03 0.97
C THR A 294 9.52 -9.99 0.87
N LYS A 295 10.79 -10.41 0.75
CA LYS A 295 11.90 -9.50 0.46
C LYS A 295 11.62 -8.73 -0.84
N THR A 296 12.04 -7.46 -0.93
CA THR A 296 11.79 -6.66 -2.12
C THR A 296 13.03 -5.91 -2.62
N VAL A 297 13.16 -5.85 -3.93
CA VAL A 297 13.97 -4.85 -4.64
C VAL A 297 13.00 -3.99 -5.43
N SER A 298 12.92 -2.71 -5.07
CA SER A 298 11.95 -1.79 -5.65
C SER A 298 12.65 -0.66 -6.42
N ILE A 299 12.13 -0.34 -7.59
CA ILE A 299 12.66 0.69 -8.49
C ILE A 299 11.83 1.94 -8.34
N PHE A 300 12.47 3.04 -7.94
CA PHE A 300 11.85 4.33 -7.74
C PHE A 300 12.31 5.34 -8.79
N GLY A 301 11.34 5.96 -9.44
CA GLY A 301 11.55 7.05 -10.38
C GLY A 301 11.34 8.41 -9.70
N PRO A 302 10.20 9.08 -9.97
CA PRO A 302 9.93 10.45 -9.50
C PRO A 302 9.60 10.56 -8.01
N VAL A 303 9.27 9.45 -7.34
CA VAL A 303 8.76 9.40 -5.97
C VAL A 303 9.91 9.16 -4.98
N ASP A 304 9.81 9.74 -3.78
CA ASP A 304 10.78 9.56 -2.71
C ASP A 304 10.53 8.24 -1.96
N PRO A 305 11.49 7.30 -1.96
CA PRO A 305 11.34 6.04 -1.22
C PRO A 305 11.36 6.24 0.30
N MET A 306 11.91 7.34 0.83
CA MET A 306 11.81 7.66 2.25
C MET A 306 10.35 7.93 2.67
N VAL A 307 9.56 8.48 1.76
CA VAL A 307 8.15 8.85 2.02
C VAL A 307 7.19 7.73 1.66
N TYR A 308 7.44 7.04 0.53
CA TYR A 308 6.51 6.05 -0.04
C TYR A 308 7.14 4.67 -0.26
N GLY A 309 8.28 4.39 0.36
CA GLY A 309 8.98 3.12 0.20
C GLY A 309 8.42 1.97 1.05
N PRO A 310 9.20 0.90 1.21
CA PRO A 310 8.88 -0.18 2.14
C PRO A 310 8.74 0.32 3.58
N TYR A 311 7.69 -0.10 4.29
CA TYR A 311 7.47 0.24 5.69
C TYR A 311 7.29 -1.00 6.55
N VAL A 312 8.19 -1.21 7.50
CA VAL A 312 8.21 -2.36 8.41
C VAL A 312 8.12 -1.97 9.90
N GLY A 313 7.74 -0.71 10.17
CA GLY A 313 7.72 -0.11 11.51
C GLY A 313 8.85 0.90 11.68
N ALA A 314 8.67 1.87 12.59
CA ALA A 314 9.69 2.86 12.90
C ALA A 314 10.84 2.18 13.67
N GLY A 315 12.08 2.41 13.23
CA GLY A 315 13.29 1.88 13.89
C GLY A 315 13.66 0.44 13.56
N ILE A 316 12.86 -0.29 12.77
CA ILE A 316 13.26 -1.60 12.26
C ILE A 316 13.98 -1.37 10.93
N GLY A 317 15.25 -1.76 10.82
CA GLY A 317 16.02 -1.66 9.58
C GLY A 317 15.34 -2.42 8.44
N ALA A 318 14.66 -1.70 7.56
CA ALA A 318 14.07 -2.29 6.35
C ALA A 318 15.15 -2.75 5.37
N GLU A 319 16.36 -2.22 5.49
CA GLU A 319 17.45 -2.35 4.53
C GLU A 319 17.98 -3.77 4.33
N ASP A 320 17.82 -4.65 5.33
CA ASP A 320 18.24 -6.05 5.22
C ASP A 320 17.26 -6.90 4.39
N LYS A 321 16.03 -6.44 4.18
CA LYS A 321 14.99 -7.19 3.48
C LYS A 321 14.38 -6.45 2.31
N HIS A 322 14.41 -5.12 2.32
CA HIS A 322 13.71 -4.28 1.36
C HIS A 322 14.64 -3.19 0.84
N LEU A 323 15.05 -3.31 -0.41
CA LEU A 323 15.95 -2.35 -1.05
C LEU A 323 15.15 -1.45 -2.00
N ALA A 324 15.26 -0.14 -1.83
CA ALA A 324 14.72 0.85 -2.76
C ALA A 324 15.83 1.45 -3.60
N ILE A 325 15.73 1.30 -4.91
CA ILE A 325 16.76 1.77 -5.86
C ILE A 325 16.29 3.07 -6.50
N VAL A 326 17.11 4.09 -6.40
CA VAL A 326 16.97 5.37 -7.09
C VAL A 326 18.23 5.65 -7.92
N LYS A 327 18.07 6.28 -9.08
CA LYS A 327 19.25 6.70 -9.89
C LYS A 327 20.04 7.83 -9.24
N GLY A 328 19.40 8.62 -8.36
CA GLY A 328 20.08 9.71 -7.65
C GLY A 328 20.35 10.95 -8.51
N LEU A 329 19.45 11.26 -9.46
CA LEU A 329 19.56 12.47 -10.24
C LEU A 329 19.20 13.71 -9.40
N ALA A 330 19.80 14.84 -9.71
CA ALA A 330 19.56 16.10 -8.99
C ALA A 330 18.08 16.54 -8.95
N CYS A 331 17.27 16.08 -9.90
CA CYS A 331 15.82 16.33 -9.92
C CYS A 331 14.99 15.34 -9.10
N GLN A 332 15.59 14.25 -8.59
CA GLN A 332 14.89 13.27 -7.77
C GLN A 332 14.91 13.67 -6.28
N PRO A 333 13.80 13.48 -5.55
CA PRO A 333 12.45 13.17 -6.04
C PRO A 333 11.78 14.42 -6.64
N CYS A 334 11.02 14.28 -7.73
CA CYS A 334 10.29 15.37 -8.37
C CYS A 334 8.76 15.33 -8.13
N TYR A 335 8.25 14.29 -7.48
CA TYR A 335 6.89 14.24 -6.94
C TYR A 335 6.90 14.82 -5.52
N ARG A 336 6.36 16.06 -5.38
CA ARG A 336 6.31 16.78 -4.10
C ARG A 336 4.95 17.42 -3.88
N GLN A 337 4.49 17.50 -2.64
CA GLN A 337 3.21 18.15 -2.23
C GLN A 337 2.01 17.66 -3.05
N PHE A 338 1.96 16.35 -3.33
CA PHE A 338 0.97 15.72 -4.20
C PHE A 338 0.95 16.27 -5.64
N ARG A 339 2.07 16.81 -6.10
CA ARG A 339 2.24 17.32 -7.46
C ARG A 339 3.43 16.66 -8.12
N LYS A 340 3.25 16.26 -9.36
CA LYS A 340 4.29 15.75 -10.22
C LYS A 340 4.86 16.88 -11.07
N ALA A 341 6.17 17.01 -11.10
CA ALA A 341 6.81 17.88 -12.07
C ALA A 341 6.64 17.28 -13.48
N PHE A 342 6.51 18.15 -14.47
CA PHE A 342 6.53 17.73 -15.87
C PHE A 342 7.92 17.18 -16.22
N CYS A 343 7.96 16.01 -16.84
CA CYS A 343 9.20 15.36 -17.24
C CYS A 343 9.00 14.55 -18.53
N GLU A 344 9.73 14.89 -19.57
CA GLU A 344 9.71 14.17 -20.84
C GLU A 344 10.74 13.03 -20.90
N HIS A 345 11.82 13.12 -20.13
CA HIS A 345 12.98 12.26 -20.33
C HIS A 345 13.01 11.01 -19.46
N LEU A 346 12.31 11.02 -18.32
CA LEU A 346 12.32 9.93 -17.32
C LEU A 346 13.73 9.36 -17.06
N GLY A 347 14.74 10.23 -17.08
CA GLY A 347 16.15 9.82 -16.92
C GLY A 347 16.40 9.02 -15.66
N CYS A 348 15.63 9.27 -14.59
CA CYS A 348 15.68 8.51 -13.34
C CYS A 348 15.38 7.01 -13.51
N LEU A 349 14.60 6.64 -14.54
CA LEU A 349 14.29 5.25 -14.89
C LEU A 349 15.12 4.78 -16.08
N ASN A 350 15.24 5.62 -17.13
CA ASN A 350 15.91 5.25 -18.37
C ASN A 350 17.44 5.06 -18.20
N HIS A 351 18.08 5.80 -17.29
CA HIS A 351 19.51 5.68 -17.04
C HIS A 351 19.85 4.65 -15.94
N LEU A 352 18.87 4.06 -15.27
CA LEU A 352 19.10 2.99 -14.32
C LEU A 352 19.44 1.70 -15.08
N THR A 353 20.64 1.19 -14.89
CA THR A 353 21.16 0.04 -15.63
C THR A 353 20.75 -1.29 -15.02
N VAL A 354 20.77 -2.35 -15.83
CA VAL A 354 20.53 -3.73 -15.37
C VAL A 354 21.54 -4.13 -14.29
N ASP A 355 22.80 -3.72 -14.43
CA ASP A 355 23.85 -4.09 -13.47
C ASP A 355 23.63 -3.43 -12.10
N GLU A 356 23.21 -2.16 -12.08
CA GLU A 356 22.88 -1.47 -10.83
C GLU A 356 21.75 -2.20 -10.09
N VAL A 357 20.70 -2.62 -10.80
CA VAL A 357 19.57 -3.36 -10.21
C VAL A 357 19.98 -4.78 -9.80
N PHE A 358 20.70 -5.48 -10.67
CA PHE A 358 21.13 -6.86 -10.42
C PHE A 358 22.04 -6.97 -9.18
N ASN A 359 22.99 -6.04 -8.99
CA ASN A 359 23.86 -6.01 -7.82
C ASN A 359 23.08 -5.89 -6.50
N GLN A 360 21.94 -5.19 -6.50
CA GLN A 360 21.09 -5.13 -5.30
C GLN A 360 20.32 -6.46 -5.10
N ILE A 361 19.92 -7.11 -6.19
CA ILE A 361 19.25 -8.42 -6.12
C ILE A 361 20.20 -9.48 -5.53
N GLU A 362 21.46 -9.50 -5.97
CA GLU A 362 22.47 -10.45 -5.44
C GLU A 362 22.65 -10.33 -3.92
N ARG A 363 22.45 -9.16 -3.33
CA ARG A 363 22.54 -8.96 -1.86
C ARG A 363 21.41 -9.66 -1.09
N LEU A 364 20.27 -9.91 -1.72
CA LEU A 364 19.10 -10.49 -1.09
C LEU A 364 18.85 -11.96 -1.44
N LEU A 365 19.51 -12.48 -2.49
CA LEU A 365 19.43 -13.88 -2.96
C LEU A 365 20.42 -14.79 -2.24
#